data_b110526314f6e6b4d7c7354f631adcc9
#
_entry.id   b110526314f6e6b4d7c7354f631adcc9
#
_cell.length_a   1.000
_cell.length_b   1.000
_cell.length_c   1.000
_cell.angle_alpha   90.00
_cell.angle_beta   90.00
_cell.angle_gamma   90.00
#
_symmetry.space_group_name_H-M   'P 1'
#
loop_
_entity.id
_entity.type
_entity.pdbx_description
1 polymer ?
#
loop_
_entity_poly.entity_id
_entity_poly.type
_entity_poly.pdbx_seq_one_letter_code
_entity_poly.pdbx_strand_id
1 'polypeptide(L)'
;MEFSERAKPLANPELTKQIFKVCEKATTLKKLKRGANEATKALNRDIAEIIVLAADATPLEIILHLPLLCEDKSVGYIFVPSMAELGQACGTSRNVVACAITSRPGDNTLADEIQDLKIKIEKCYYDWA
;
A
#
# COMPACT_ATOMS: atom_id res chain seq x y z
N MET A 1 16.40 12.31 5.83
CA MET A 1 16.16 11.01 6.43
C MET A 1 16.47 9.91 5.42
N GLU A 2 17.30 8.97 5.81
CA GLU A 2 17.62 7.83 4.95
C GLU A 2 16.69 6.65 5.29
N PHE A 3 16.19 6.02 4.25
CA PHE A 3 15.38 4.82 4.39
C PHE A 3 16.20 3.58 4.05
N SER A 4 15.83 2.46 4.64
CA SER A 4 16.46 1.18 4.34
C SER A 4 16.34 0.85 2.85
N GLU A 5 17.37 0.25 2.27
CA GLU A 5 17.31 -0.25 0.89
C GLU A 5 16.25 -1.32 0.73
N ARG A 6 15.84 -1.97 1.83
CA ARG A 6 14.76 -2.96 1.81
C ARG A 6 13.38 -2.33 1.65
N ALA A 7 13.26 -1.02 1.87
CA ALA A 7 12.00 -0.28 1.69
C ALA A 7 11.91 0.27 0.27
N LYS A 8 11.90 -0.61 -0.72
CA LYS A 8 11.85 -0.27 -2.14
C LYS A 8 10.74 -1.06 -2.84
N PRO A 9 10.08 -0.53 -3.86
CA PRO A 9 10.23 0.84 -4.37
C PRO A 9 9.58 1.86 -3.42
N LEU A 10 10.22 3.03 -3.30
CA LEU A 10 9.71 4.14 -2.48
C LEU A 10 9.04 5.16 -3.39
N ALA A 11 7.82 5.55 -3.05
CA ALA A 11 7.07 6.52 -3.84
C ALA A 11 7.69 7.91 -3.73
N ASN A 12 7.74 8.63 -4.87
CA ASN A 12 8.13 10.04 -4.86
C ASN A 12 7.00 10.89 -4.24
N PRO A 13 7.24 12.19 -3.95
CA PRO A 13 6.20 13.00 -3.29
C PRO A 13 4.87 13.09 -4.04
N GLU A 14 4.90 13.16 -5.36
CA GLU A 14 3.68 13.23 -6.17
C GLU A 14 2.87 11.93 -6.09
N LEU A 15 3.55 10.81 -6.26
CA LEU A 15 2.90 9.50 -6.16
C LEU A 15 2.40 9.23 -4.75
N THR A 16 3.15 9.66 -3.73
CA THR A 16 2.75 9.53 -2.33
C THR A 16 1.41 10.25 -2.09
N LYS A 17 1.27 11.46 -2.59
CA LYS A 17 0.01 12.21 -2.47
C LYS A 17 -1.15 11.48 -3.14
N GLN A 18 -0.91 10.94 -4.32
CA GLN A 18 -1.96 10.20 -5.04
C GLN A 18 -2.35 8.94 -4.27
N ILE A 19 -1.37 8.22 -3.73
CA ILE A 19 -1.62 7.02 -2.91
C ILE A 19 -2.49 7.38 -1.71
N PHE A 20 -2.16 8.45 -0.99
CA PHE A 20 -2.93 8.88 0.18
C PHE A 20 -4.36 9.27 -0.19
N LYS A 21 -4.56 9.92 -1.33
CA LYS A 21 -5.92 10.26 -1.79
C LYS A 21 -6.75 9.01 -2.06
N VAL A 22 -6.16 8.01 -2.69
CA VAL A 22 -6.86 6.75 -2.95
C VAL A 22 -7.13 6.01 -1.65
N CYS A 23 -6.18 6.02 -0.71
CA CYS A 23 -6.40 5.43 0.62
C CYS A 23 -7.57 6.10 1.36
N GLU A 24 -7.68 7.42 1.30
CA GLU A 24 -8.79 8.15 1.89
C GLU A 24 -10.13 7.75 1.29
N LYS A 25 -10.19 7.66 -0.03
CA LYS A 25 -11.40 7.21 -0.74
C LYS A 25 -11.75 5.77 -0.39
N ALA A 26 -10.74 4.90 -0.36
CA ALA A 26 -10.94 3.49 -0.01
C ALA A 26 -11.43 3.33 1.42
N THR A 27 -10.93 4.15 2.34
CA THR A 27 -11.40 4.16 3.74
C THR A 27 -12.87 4.54 3.81
N THR A 28 -13.27 5.59 3.10
CA THR A 28 -14.66 6.04 3.06
C THR A 28 -15.58 4.96 2.51
N LEU A 29 -15.12 4.21 1.52
CA LEU A 29 -15.90 3.16 0.87
C LEU A 29 -15.75 1.79 1.55
N LYS A 30 -15.03 1.73 2.67
CA LYS A 30 -14.78 0.50 3.44
C LYS A 30 -14.04 -0.56 2.61
N LYS A 31 -13.16 -0.12 1.73
CA LYS A 31 -12.34 -0.98 0.89
C LYS A 31 -10.89 -1.05 1.34
N LEU A 32 -10.59 -0.55 2.52
CA LEU A 32 -9.22 -0.51 3.03
C LEU A 32 -9.10 -1.34 4.29
N LYS A 33 -8.05 -2.16 4.34
CA LYS A 33 -7.70 -2.97 5.52
C LYS A 33 -6.39 -2.43 6.08
N ARG A 34 -6.41 -1.98 7.33
CA ARG A 34 -5.26 -1.38 8.00
C ARG A 34 -4.50 -2.41 8.82
N GLY A 35 -3.17 -2.30 8.78
CA GLY A 35 -2.29 -3.14 9.58
C GLY A 35 -1.69 -4.29 8.82
N ALA A 36 -0.50 -4.74 9.27
CA ALA A 36 0.23 -5.81 8.61
C ALA A 36 -0.55 -7.13 8.58
N ASN A 37 -1.24 -7.47 9.67
CA ASN A 37 -2.03 -8.70 9.75
C ASN A 37 -3.22 -8.65 8.78
N GLU A 38 -3.91 -7.54 8.72
CA GLU A 38 -5.06 -7.39 7.82
C GLU A 38 -4.62 -7.38 6.36
N ALA A 39 -3.46 -6.78 6.05
CA ALA A 39 -2.91 -6.82 4.70
C ALA A 39 -2.55 -8.24 4.31
N THR A 40 -1.96 -9.00 5.22
CA THR A 40 -1.64 -10.42 4.99
C THR A 40 -2.90 -11.23 4.70
N LYS A 41 -3.95 -11.01 5.49
CA LYS A 41 -5.23 -11.70 5.28
C LYS A 41 -5.85 -11.36 3.93
N ALA A 42 -5.78 -10.07 3.53
CA ALA A 42 -6.32 -9.64 2.25
C ALA A 42 -5.59 -10.31 1.09
N LEU A 43 -4.26 -10.44 1.18
CA LEU A 43 -3.48 -11.14 0.17
C LEU A 43 -3.84 -12.62 0.11
N ASN A 44 -3.98 -13.28 1.27
CA ASN A 44 -4.32 -14.70 1.32
C ASN A 44 -5.74 -14.99 0.81
N ARG A 45 -6.64 -14.02 0.93
CA ARG A 45 -8.02 -14.14 0.44
C ARG A 45 -8.20 -13.69 -0.99
N ASP A 46 -7.11 -13.28 -1.65
CA ASP A 46 -7.10 -12.80 -3.05
C ASP A 46 -8.02 -11.60 -3.29
N ILE A 47 -8.21 -10.75 -2.29
CA ILE A 47 -9.01 -9.51 -2.42
C ILE A 47 -8.15 -8.25 -2.44
N ALA A 48 -6.84 -8.35 -2.22
CA ALA A 48 -5.95 -7.20 -2.22
C ALA A 48 -5.64 -6.75 -3.65
N GLU A 49 -5.80 -5.46 -3.91
CA GLU A 49 -5.47 -4.86 -5.19
C GLU A 49 -4.09 -4.19 -5.15
N ILE A 50 -3.80 -3.49 -4.06
CA ILE A 50 -2.53 -2.78 -3.85
C ILE A 50 -2.20 -2.85 -2.37
N ILE A 51 -0.91 -3.06 -2.06
CA ILE A 51 -0.40 -3.01 -0.69
C ILE A 51 0.46 -1.76 -0.54
N VAL A 52 0.18 -0.95 0.48
CA VAL A 52 0.96 0.24 0.80
C VAL A 52 1.68 0.00 2.12
N LEU A 53 2.99 0.28 2.12
CA LEU A 53 3.88 -0.01 3.25
C LEU A 53 4.57 1.27 3.70
N ALA A 54 4.85 1.40 5.00
CA ALA A 54 5.55 2.57 5.53
C ALA A 54 7.05 2.27 5.61
N ALA A 55 7.85 3.11 4.95
CA ALA A 55 9.31 2.93 4.91
C ALA A 55 9.99 3.23 6.26
N ASP A 56 9.34 3.99 7.12
CA ASP A 56 9.87 4.34 8.46
C ASP A 56 9.35 3.41 9.58
N ALA A 57 8.71 2.30 9.23
CA ALA A 57 8.26 1.32 10.22
C ALA A 57 9.44 0.81 11.04
N THR A 58 9.27 0.74 12.37
CA THR A 58 10.34 0.33 13.30
C THR A 58 9.82 -0.76 14.22
N PRO A 59 10.39 -1.97 14.18
CA PRO A 59 11.38 -2.43 13.20
C PRO A 59 10.76 -2.68 11.82
N LEU A 60 11.54 -2.45 10.77
CA LEU A 60 11.05 -2.65 9.40
C LEU A 60 10.72 -4.12 9.12
N GLU A 61 11.43 -5.03 9.80
CA GLU A 61 11.25 -6.48 9.66
C GLU A 61 9.81 -6.96 9.85
N ILE A 62 8.99 -6.22 10.60
CA ILE A 62 7.60 -6.64 10.86
C ILE A 62 6.73 -6.65 9.61
N ILE A 63 7.14 -5.95 8.56
CA ILE A 63 6.36 -5.86 7.31
C ILE A 63 7.10 -6.43 6.10
N LEU A 64 8.34 -6.92 6.25
CA LEU A 64 9.11 -7.38 5.10
C LEU A 64 8.62 -8.68 4.48
N HIS A 65 7.75 -9.43 5.17
CA HIS A 65 7.10 -10.59 4.58
C HIS A 65 6.07 -10.20 3.52
N LEU A 66 5.53 -8.98 3.61
CA LEU A 66 4.48 -8.52 2.69
C LEU A 66 4.96 -8.38 1.25
N PRO A 67 6.13 -7.76 0.95
CA PRO A 67 6.62 -7.74 -0.42
C PRO A 67 6.78 -9.13 -1.04
N LEU A 68 7.29 -10.08 -0.28
CA LEU A 68 7.44 -11.46 -0.77
C LEU A 68 6.09 -12.10 -1.07
N LEU A 69 5.12 -11.90 -0.20
CA LEU A 69 3.77 -12.42 -0.40
C LEU A 69 3.08 -11.73 -1.59
N CYS A 70 3.30 -10.42 -1.76
CA CYS A 70 2.79 -9.69 -2.92
C CYS A 70 3.33 -10.25 -4.23
N GLU A 71 4.62 -10.56 -4.29
CA GLU A 71 5.24 -11.17 -5.48
C GLU A 71 4.62 -12.53 -5.77
N ASP A 72 4.41 -13.33 -4.73
CA ASP A 72 3.79 -14.65 -4.86
C ASP A 72 2.35 -14.54 -5.39
N LYS A 73 1.61 -13.55 -4.92
CA LYS A 73 0.21 -13.33 -5.31
C LYS A 73 0.03 -12.43 -6.52
N SER A 74 1.11 -11.94 -7.09
CA SER A 74 1.09 -10.99 -8.24
C SER A 74 0.34 -9.70 -7.93
N VAL A 75 0.49 -9.19 -6.71
CA VAL A 75 -0.13 -7.93 -6.26
C VAL A 75 0.95 -6.85 -6.16
N GLY A 76 0.66 -5.65 -6.67
CA GLY A 76 1.58 -4.52 -6.58
C GLY A 76 1.72 -4.01 -5.15
N TYR A 77 2.92 -3.59 -4.79
CA TYR A 77 3.18 -2.95 -3.50
C TYR A 77 4.10 -1.76 -3.67
N ILE A 78 4.03 -0.81 -2.74
CA ILE A 78 4.86 0.37 -2.76
C ILE A 78 5.08 0.86 -1.34
N PHE A 79 6.25 1.45 -1.08
CA PHE A 79 6.54 2.08 0.19
C PHE A 79 6.27 3.58 0.12
N VAL A 80 5.68 4.12 1.19
CA VAL A 80 5.51 5.56 1.39
C VAL A 80 6.40 6.00 2.57
N PRO A 81 6.80 7.28 2.64
CA PRO A 81 7.81 7.70 3.62
C PRO A 81 7.38 7.63 5.08
N SER A 82 6.10 7.85 5.41
CA SER A 82 5.68 8.08 6.79
C SER A 82 4.50 7.23 7.21
N MET A 83 4.69 6.44 8.29
CA MET A 83 3.59 5.67 8.89
C MET A 83 2.55 6.55 9.57
N ALA A 84 2.94 7.73 10.02
CA ALA A 84 2.01 8.69 10.62
C ALA A 84 1.08 9.27 9.55
N GLU A 85 1.63 9.66 8.41
CA GLU A 85 0.83 10.17 7.30
C GLU A 85 -0.04 9.10 6.68
N LEU A 86 0.47 7.88 6.59
CA LEU A 86 -0.33 6.74 6.11
C LEU A 86 -1.50 6.49 7.04
N GLY A 87 -1.29 6.60 8.35
CA GLY A 87 -2.37 6.48 9.34
C GLY A 87 -3.45 7.53 9.13
N GLN A 88 -3.05 8.78 8.89
CA GLN A 88 -4.01 9.86 8.61
C GLN A 88 -4.82 9.56 7.35
N ALA A 89 -4.19 9.08 6.30
CA ALA A 89 -4.87 8.72 5.07
C ALA A 89 -5.86 7.56 5.29
N CYS A 90 -5.56 6.67 6.23
CA CYS A 90 -6.44 5.55 6.59
C CYS A 90 -7.53 5.95 7.60
N GLY A 91 -7.61 7.23 7.96
CA GLY A 91 -8.67 7.72 8.83
C GLY A 91 -8.45 7.43 10.31
N THR A 92 -7.22 7.26 10.77
CA THR A 92 -6.89 7.00 12.17
C THR A 92 -5.84 7.98 12.67
N SER A 93 -5.82 8.23 13.97
CA SER A 93 -4.78 9.03 14.62
C SER A 93 -3.54 8.19 14.97
N ARG A 94 -3.61 6.87 14.77
CA ARG A 94 -2.50 5.97 15.05
C ARG A 94 -1.62 5.78 13.82
N ASN A 95 -0.37 5.39 14.05
CA ASN A 95 0.52 5.06 12.95
C ASN A 95 0.06 3.75 12.27
N VAL A 96 0.14 3.73 10.94
CA VAL A 96 -0.19 2.54 10.16
C VAL A 96 1.07 2.14 9.38
N VAL A 97 1.56 0.93 9.62
CA VAL A 97 2.78 0.43 8.98
C VAL A 97 2.50 -0.23 7.64
N ALA A 98 1.28 -0.70 7.43
CA ALA A 98 0.87 -1.32 6.17
C ALA A 98 -0.63 -1.26 6.02
N CYS A 99 -1.10 -1.19 4.79
CA CYS A 99 -2.54 -1.31 4.51
C CYS A 99 -2.75 -1.96 3.15
N ALA A 100 -3.95 -2.48 2.94
CA ALA A 100 -4.36 -3.08 1.68
C ALA A 100 -5.57 -2.36 1.13
N ILE A 101 -5.50 -1.95 -0.13
CA ILE A 101 -6.67 -1.50 -0.87
C ILE A 101 -7.29 -2.75 -1.48
N THR A 102 -8.55 -3.00 -1.17
CA THR A 102 -9.21 -4.25 -1.54
C THR A 102 -10.33 -4.01 -2.55
N SER A 103 -10.72 -5.05 -3.25
CA SER A 103 -11.89 -5.02 -4.11
C SER A 103 -12.64 -6.34 -4.00
N ARG A 104 -13.91 -6.31 -4.39
CA ARG A 104 -14.76 -7.50 -4.45
C ARG A 104 -15.23 -7.69 -5.89
N PRO A 105 -15.51 -8.93 -6.30
CA PRO A 105 -16.05 -9.17 -7.65
C PRO A 105 -17.28 -8.31 -7.94
N GLY A 106 -17.26 -7.63 -9.09
CA GLY A 106 -18.36 -6.78 -9.49
C GLY A 106 -18.35 -5.36 -8.93
N ASP A 107 -17.40 -5.03 -8.06
CA ASP A 107 -17.29 -3.69 -7.48
C ASP A 107 -16.30 -2.84 -8.28
N ASN A 108 -16.80 -1.80 -8.96
CA ASN A 108 -16.01 -0.94 -9.83
C ASN A 108 -15.82 0.47 -9.27
N THR A 109 -16.14 0.71 -8.01
CA THR A 109 -16.22 2.07 -7.45
C THR A 109 -14.90 2.85 -7.52
N LEU A 110 -13.76 2.18 -7.33
CA LEU A 110 -12.44 2.81 -7.43
C LEU A 110 -11.60 2.20 -8.54
N ALA A 111 -12.22 1.53 -9.49
CA ALA A 111 -11.50 0.75 -10.51
C ALA A 111 -10.49 1.59 -11.28
N ASP A 112 -10.87 2.80 -11.71
CA ASP A 112 -10.00 3.67 -12.50
C ASP A 112 -8.81 4.17 -11.69
N GLU A 113 -9.05 4.61 -10.45
CA GLU A 113 -8.00 5.10 -9.56
C GLU A 113 -7.02 3.98 -9.20
N ILE A 114 -7.53 2.79 -8.91
CA ILE A 114 -6.71 1.62 -8.59
C ILE A 114 -5.86 1.23 -9.79
N GLN A 115 -6.45 1.20 -10.98
CA GLN A 115 -5.72 0.83 -12.19
C GLN A 115 -4.61 1.83 -12.50
N ASP A 116 -4.90 3.13 -12.35
CA ASP A 116 -3.90 4.17 -12.55
C ASP A 116 -2.73 4.04 -11.56
N LEU A 117 -3.03 3.76 -10.29
CA LEU A 117 -1.99 3.52 -9.30
C LEU A 117 -1.17 2.28 -9.62
N LYS A 118 -1.80 1.20 -10.06
CA LYS A 118 -1.08 -0.03 -10.44
C LYS A 118 -0.07 0.25 -11.55
N ILE A 119 -0.46 1.03 -12.55
CA ILE A 119 0.43 1.40 -13.65
C ILE A 119 1.62 2.20 -13.13
N LYS A 120 1.38 3.17 -12.26
CA LYS A 120 2.44 4.01 -11.70
C LYS A 120 3.38 3.24 -10.78
N ILE A 121 2.84 2.33 -10.00
CA ILE A 121 3.63 1.46 -9.13
C ILE A 121 4.53 0.54 -9.97
N GLU A 122 3.99 -0.05 -11.02
CA GLU A 122 4.76 -0.89 -11.93
C GLU A 122 5.90 -0.11 -12.56
N LYS A 123 5.66 1.14 -12.95
CA LYS A 123 6.70 2.01 -13.48
C LYS A 123 7.82 2.24 -12.46
N CYS A 124 7.48 2.39 -11.18
CA CYS A 124 8.48 2.53 -10.11
C CYS A 124 9.38 1.30 -10.00
N TYR A 125 8.86 0.10 -10.22
CA TYR A 125 9.68 -1.12 -10.25
C TYR A 125 10.73 -1.06 -11.36
N TYR A 126 10.34 -0.66 -12.55
CA TYR A 126 11.26 -0.56 -13.67
C TYR A 126 12.32 0.50 -13.42
N ASP A 127 11.93 1.65 -12.87
CA ASP A 127 12.85 2.74 -12.58
C ASP A 127 13.84 2.36 -11.48
N TRP A 128 13.42 1.53 -10.53
CA TRP A 128 14.27 1.06 -9.44
C TRP A 128 15.21 -0.08 -9.88
N ALA A 129 14.72 -0.95 -10.71
CA ALA A 129 15.52 -2.08 -11.20
C ALA A 129 16.60 -1.60 -12.15
#